data_eef01f8470e6823affaf565e3ff9abb0
#
_entry.id   eef01f8470e6823affaf565e3ff9abb0
#
_cell.length_a   1.000
_cell.length_b   1.000
_cell.length_c   1.000
_cell.angle_alpha   90.00
_cell.angle_beta   90.00
_cell.angle_gamma   90.00
#
_symmetry.space_group_name_H-M   'P 1'
#
loop_
_entity.id
_entity.type
_entity.pdbx_description
1 polymer ?
#
loop_
_entity_poly.entity_id
_entity_poly.type
_entity_poly.pdbx_seq_one_letter_code
_entity_poly.pdbx_strand_id
1 'polypeptide(L)'
;MPVAARLADHPGIDLHLVGGRVRHRTRAAVDAWALRAYGEIRADVVFLGTNGFSPDGGLTTPDLAEAAVKRAQVAAARRVVLLADSAKHGQEHFARFGGLADVDLLITDTGLAPASRAAIEAAGTEVRSV
;
A
#
# COMPACT_ATOMS: atom_id res chain seq x y z
N MET A 1 1.63 3.42 -12.69
CA MET A 1 1.84 4.07 -14.02
C MET A 1 1.12 5.43 -14.14
N PRO A 2 -0.20 5.61 -13.85
CA PRO A 2 -0.84 6.93 -14.00
C PRO A 2 -0.19 8.04 -13.17
N VAL A 3 0.18 7.76 -11.92
CA VAL A 3 0.90 8.73 -11.06
C VAL A 3 2.26 9.10 -11.66
N ALA A 4 3.03 8.12 -12.12
CA ALA A 4 4.32 8.37 -12.75
C ALA A 4 4.18 9.24 -14.01
N ALA A 5 3.20 8.94 -14.86
CA ALA A 5 2.92 9.76 -16.05
C ALA A 5 2.53 11.21 -15.68
N ARG A 6 1.80 11.40 -14.57
CA ARG A 6 1.41 12.74 -14.12
C ARG A 6 2.58 13.54 -13.55
N LEU A 7 3.56 12.85 -12.94
CA LEU A 7 4.70 13.48 -12.30
C LEU A 7 5.92 13.66 -13.23
N ALA A 8 5.97 12.91 -14.33
CA ALA A 8 7.14 12.87 -15.23
C ALA A 8 7.56 14.24 -15.77
N ASP A 9 6.59 15.10 -16.06
CA ASP A 9 6.84 16.43 -16.62
C ASP A 9 6.91 17.55 -15.57
N HIS A 10 6.84 17.19 -14.27
CA HIS A 10 6.84 18.20 -13.22
C HIS A 10 8.27 18.64 -12.88
N PRO A 11 8.64 19.93 -13.09
CA PRO A 11 10.03 20.39 -13.00
C PRO A 11 10.65 20.33 -11.60
N GLY A 12 9.83 20.20 -10.55
CA GLY A 12 10.28 20.10 -9.15
C GLY A 12 10.37 18.67 -8.61
N ILE A 13 10.21 17.64 -9.49
CA ILE A 13 10.19 16.23 -9.07
C ILE A 13 11.25 15.45 -9.84
N ASP A 14 12.16 14.82 -9.11
CA ASP A 14 13.06 13.82 -9.67
C ASP A 14 12.39 12.45 -9.58
N LEU A 15 11.86 11.98 -10.71
CA LEU A 15 11.05 10.77 -10.77
C LEU A 15 11.91 9.53 -11.02
N HIS A 16 11.96 8.64 -10.03
CA HIS A 16 12.52 7.30 -10.17
C HIS A 16 11.42 6.27 -10.41
N LEU A 17 11.49 5.55 -11.54
CA LEU A 17 10.54 4.50 -11.87
C LEU A 17 11.14 3.13 -11.63
N VAL A 18 10.60 2.40 -10.66
CA VAL A 18 11.00 1.02 -10.41
C VAL A 18 10.48 0.13 -11.54
N GLY A 19 11.42 -0.48 -12.25
CA GLY A 19 11.14 -1.42 -13.33
C GLY A 19 10.82 -2.84 -12.84
N GLY A 20 10.58 -3.73 -13.79
CA GLY A 20 10.25 -5.14 -13.55
C GLY A 20 9.20 -5.64 -14.53
N ARG A 21 8.66 -6.84 -14.29
CA ARG A 21 7.51 -7.33 -15.04
C ARG A 21 6.27 -6.54 -14.61
N VAL A 22 5.67 -5.83 -15.56
CA VAL A 22 4.45 -5.05 -15.31
C VAL A 22 3.22 -5.94 -15.47
N ARG A 23 2.42 -6.07 -14.42
CA ARG A 23 1.16 -6.80 -14.48
C ARG A 23 0.12 -6.00 -15.25
N HIS A 24 -0.48 -6.63 -16.27
CA HIS A 24 -1.48 -6.01 -17.13
C HIS A 24 -2.68 -5.45 -16.34
N ARG A 25 -3.20 -6.22 -15.37
CA ARG A 25 -4.42 -5.89 -14.64
C ARG A 25 -4.24 -4.70 -13.68
N THR A 26 -3.12 -4.67 -12.95
CA THR A 26 -2.88 -3.69 -11.88
C THR A 26 -1.86 -2.63 -12.26
N ARG A 27 -1.11 -2.87 -13.35
CA ARG A 27 0.01 -2.03 -13.81
C ARG A 27 1.10 -1.87 -12.74
N ALA A 28 1.18 -2.83 -11.83
CA ALA A 28 2.23 -2.91 -10.83
C ALA A 28 3.48 -3.58 -11.42
N ALA A 29 4.66 -3.02 -11.13
CA ALA A 29 5.94 -3.68 -11.38
C ALA A 29 6.17 -4.72 -10.28
N VAL A 30 6.50 -5.94 -10.66
CA VAL A 30 6.68 -7.08 -9.74
C VAL A 30 7.92 -7.89 -10.10
N ASP A 31 8.18 -8.95 -9.34
CA ASP A 31 9.25 -9.92 -9.48
C ASP A 31 10.63 -9.41 -9.01
N ALA A 32 11.66 -10.19 -9.31
CA ALA A 32 13.00 -10.05 -8.73
C ALA A 32 13.65 -8.68 -8.96
N TRP A 33 13.39 -8.04 -10.10
CA TRP A 33 13.94 -6.73 -10.41
C TRP A 33 13.33 -5.64 -9.53
N ALA A 34 12.00 -5.65 -9.39
CA ALA A 34 11.30 -4.71 -8.50
C ALA A 34 11.73 -4.92 -7.04
N LEU A 35 11.77 -6.17 -6.58
CA LEU A 35 12.19 -6.50 -5.21
C LEU A 35 13.61 -6.03 -4.89
N ARG A 36 14.55 -6.21 -5.83
CA ARG A 36 15.94 -5.76 -5.67
C ARG A 36 16.02 -4.24 -5.53
N ALA A 37 15.32 -3.50 -6.39
CA ALA A 37 15.29 -2.05 -6.32
C ALA A 37 14.77 -1.53 -4.96
N TYR A 38 13.69 -2.13 -4.42
CA TYR A 38 13.19 -1.76 -3.09
C TYR A 38 14.14 -2.14 -1.95
N GLY A 39 14.99 -3.15 -2.13
CA GLY A 39 16.03 -3.51 -1.17
C GLY A 39 17.17 -2.50 -1.06
N GLU A 40 17.37 -1.68 -2.09
CA GLU A 40 18.50 -0.73 -2.21
C GLU A 40 18.12 0.71 -1.79
N ILE A 41 16.84 0.98 -1.53
CA ILE A 41 16.35 2.33 -1.20
C ILE A 41 15.87 2.44 0.24
N ARG A 42 15.79 3.68 0.72
CA ARG A 42 15.04 4.06 1.92
C ARG A 42 14.17 5.25 1.57
N ALA A 43 12.88 5.12 1.86
CA ALA A 43 11.90 6.17 1.64
C ALA A 43 11.43 6.77 2.97
N ASP A 44 11.19 8.06 3.01
CA ASP A 44 10.61 8.69 4.20
C ASP A 44 9.13 8.31 4.34
N VAL A 45 8.41 8.21 3.21
CA VAL A 45 6.98 7.86 3.18
C VAL A 45 6.71 6.92 2.02
N VAL A 46 5.91 5.88 2.26
CA VAL A 46 5.29 5.08 1.20
C VAL A 46 3.78 5.26 1.22
N PHE A 47 3.19 5.48 0.05
CA PHE A 47 1.74 5.42 -0.15
C PHE A 47 1.38 4.08 -0.78
N LEU A 48 0.60 3.29 -0.05
CA LEU A 48 0.20 1.95 -0.47
C LEU A 48 -1.30 1.87 -0.74
N GLY A 49 -1.68 1.09 -1.73
CA GLY A 49 -3.04 0.58 -1.86
C GLY A 49 -3.13 -0.88 -1.38
N THR A 50 -4.33 -1.32 -1.09
CA THR A 50 -4.65 -2.72 -0.77
C THR A 50 -5.91 -3.17 -1.50
N ASN A 51 -6.12 -4.48 -1.59
CA ASN A 51 -7.39 -5.03 -2.08
C ASN A 51 -8.34 -5.34 -0.94
N GLY A 52 -7.82 -5.63 0.26
CA GLY A 52 -8.60 -5.81 1.46
C GLY A 52 -7.78 -5.52 2.71
N PHE A 53 -8.45 -5.09 3.77
CA PHE A 53 -7.83 -4.82 5.07
C PHE A 53 -8.80 -5.06 6.21
N SER A 54 -8.29 -5.60 7.31
CA SER A 54 -9.02 -5.77 8.57
C SER A 54 -8.05 -5.89 9.75
N PRO A 55 -8.49 -5.67 11.01
CA PRO A 55 -7.65 -5.88 12.19
C PRO A 55 -7.07 -7.29 12.25
N ASP A 56 -7.86 -8.31 11.99
CA ASP A 56 -7.46 -9.73 12.12
C ASP A 56 -6.76 -10.25 10.84
N GLY A 57 -7.33 -9.98 9.66
CA GLY A 57 -6.80 -10.46 8.37
C GLY A 57 -5.57 -9.69 7.88
N GLY A 58 -5.36 -8.46 8.39
CA GLY A 58 -4.27 -7.59 7.94
C GLY A 58 -4.53 -7.01 6.55
N LEU A 59 -3.46 -6.78 5.82
CA LEU A 59 -3.46 -6.21 4.47
C LEU A 59 -3.31 -7.32 3.44
N THR A 60 -4.25 -7.43 2.50
CA THR A 60 -4.32 -8.55 1.57
C THR A 60 -4.45 -8.13 0.11
N THR A 61 -3.96 -8.99 -0.78
CA THR A 61 -4.04 -8.85 -2.24
C THR A 61 -4.20 -10.24 -2.88
N PRO A 62 -4.83 -10.36 -4.08
CA PRO A 62 -4.99 -11.67 -4.72
C PRO A 62 -3.70 -12.32 -5.21
N ASP A 63 -2.60 -11.58 -5.33
CA ASP A 63 -1.41 -12.02 -6.06
C ASP A 63 -0.16 -12.04 -5.17
N LEU A 64 0.57 -13.17 -5.17
CA LEU A 64 1.78 -13.37 -4.37
C LEU A 64 2.94 -12.46 -4.80
N ALA A 65 3.10 -12.17 -6.08
CA ALA A 65 4.17 -11.29 -6.56
C ALA A 65 3.91 -9.84 -6.16
N GLU A 66 2.65 -9.39 -6.20
CA GLU A 66 2.28 -8.07 -5.67
C GLU A 66 2.44 -8.01 -4.14
N ALA A 67 2.05 -9.06 -3.42
CA ALA A 67 2.24 -9.12 -1.98
C ALA A 67 3.73 -9.01 -1.59
N ALA A 68 4.61 -9.69 -2.33
CA ALA A 68 6.05 -9.63 -2.10
C ALA A 68 6.61 -8.20 -2.29
N VAL A 69 6.21 -7.53 -3.37
CA VAL A 69 6.63 -6.14 -3.62
C VAL A 69 6.07 -5.19 -2.57
N LYS A 70 4.80 -5.33 -2.18
CA LYS A 70 4.20 -4.49 -1.12
C LYS A 70 4.91 -4.66 0.22
N ARG A 71 5.30 -5.89 0.60
CA ARG A 71 6.15 -6.12 1.79
C ARG A 71 7.48 -5.40 1.69
N ALA A 72 8.13 -5.46 0.53
CA ALA A 72 9.41 -4.76 0.31
C ALA A 72 9.26 -3.24 0.40
N GLN A 73 8.15 -2.68 -0.11
CA GLN A 73 7.82 -1.26 0.00
C GLN A 73 7.63 -0.82 1.46
N VAL A 74 6.88 -1.60 2.26
CA VAL A 74 6.71 -1.35 3.69
C VAL A 74 8.06 -1.37 4.40
N ALA A 75 8.89 -2.38 4.15
CA ALA A 75 10.20 -2.51 4.77
C ALA A 75 11.20 -1.40 4.39
N ALA A 76 11.04 -0.81 3.21
CA ALA A 76 11.88 0.28 2.71
C ALA A 76 11.49 1.67 3.27
N ALA A 77 10.32 1.81 3.88
CA ALA A 77 9.78 3.10 4.29
C ALA A 77 9.89 3.35 5.80
N ARG A 78 10.04 4.62 6.18
CA ARG A 78 9.96 5.07 7.59
C ARG A 78 8.53 5.28 8.04
N ARG A 79 7.65 5.69 7.12
CA ARG A 79 6.24 5.93 7.36
C ARG A 79 5.40 5.27 6.27
N VAL A 80 4.38 4.55 6.68
CA VAL A 80 3.46 3.83 5.78
C VAL A 80 2.09 4.49 5.83
N VAL A 81 1.64 5.00 4.69
CA VAL A 81 0.30 5.57 4.50
C VAL A 81 -0.50 4.64 3.58
N LEU A 82 -1.56 4.05 4.12
CA LEU A 82 -2.49 3.22 3.36
C LEU A 82 -3.62 4.08 2.78
N LEU A 83 -3.82 3.99 1.47
CA LEU A 83 -4.92 4.62 0.75
C LEU A 83 -5.91 3.54 0.34
N ALA A 84 -7.06 3.48 0.98
CA ALA A 84 -8.06 2.47 0.71
C ALA A 84 -9.47 2.99 0.96
N ASP A 85 -10.40 2.74 0.03
CA ASP A 85 -11.81 3.01 0.26
C ASP A 85 -12.41 2.06 1.30
N SER A 86 -13.48 2.51 1.98
CA SER A 86 -14.15 1.77 3.05
C SER A 86 -14.72 0.43 2.60
N ALA A 87 -15.05 0.27 1.30
CA ALA A 87 -15.57 -0.98 0.76
C ALA A 87 -14.56 -2.13 0.80
N LYS A 88 -13.27 -1.83 0.98
CA LYS A 88 -12.21 -2.84 1.15
C LYS A 88 -12.04 -3.32 2.59
N HIS A 89 -12.67 -2.64 3.54
CA HIS A 89 -12.67 -3.11 4.93
C HIS A 89 -13.42 -4.44 5.06
N GLY A 90 -12.81 -5.41 5.74
CA GLY A 90 -13.35 -6.77 5.88
C GLY A 90 -13.19 -7.67 4.65
N GLN A 91 -12.64 -7.15 3.54
CA GLN A 91 -12.27 -8.00 2.40
C GLN A 91 -10.96 -8.73 2.69
N GLU A 92 -10.94 -10.03 2.40
CA GLU A 92 -9.74 -10.87 2.53
C GLU A 92 -9.40 -11.53 1.20
N HIS A 93 -8.13 -11.52 0.86
CA HIS A 93 -7.61 -12.08 -0.37
C HIS A 93 -6.49 -13.08 -0.07
N PHE A 94 -6.13 -13.88 -1.07
CA PHE A 94 -5.24 -15.02 -0.96
C PHE A 94 -3.87 -14.71 -0.33
N ALA A 95 -3.27 -13.57 -0.65
CA ALA A 95 -1.92 -13.23 -0.20
C ALA A 95 -1.95 -12.07 0.81
N ARG A 96 -1.51 -12.33 2.04
CA ARG A 96 -1.29 -11.31 3.06
C ARG A 96 0.09 -10.69 2.86
N PHE A 97 0.20 -9.35 2.97
CA PHE A 97 1.48 -8.65 2.84
C PHE A 97 1.87 -7.78 4.04
N GLY A 98 1.00 -7.63 5.03
CA GLY A 98 1.28 -6.89 6.26
C GLY A 98 0.12 -6.98 7.23
N GLY A 99 0.28 -6.31 8.37
CA GLY A 99 -0.78 -6.08 9.35
C GLY A 99 -1.14 -4.60 9.44
N LEU A 100 -2.20 -4.26 10.19
CA LEU A 100 -2.50 -2.86 10.47
C LEU A 100 -1.41 -2.21 11.33
N ALA A 101 -0.72 -2.96 12.18
CA ALA A 101 0.41 -2.46 12.96
C ALA A 101 1.60 -1.97 12.10
N ASP A 102 1.67 -2.38 10.83
CA ASP A 102 2.67 -1.91 9.87
C ASP A 102 2.25 -0.59 9.19
N VAL A 103 1.06 -0.05 9.48
CA VAL A 103 0.49 1.15 8.87
C VAL A 103 0.40 2.27 9.89
N ASP A 104 1.05 3.40 9.62
CA ASP A 104 1.00 4.57 10.49
C ASP A 104 -0.31 5.36 10.29
N LEU A 105 -0.79 5.46 9.05
CA LEU A 105 -1.98 6.23 8.70
C LEU A 105 -2.81 5.52 7.63
N LEU A 106 -4.09 5.31 7.90
CA LEU A 106 -5.10 4.96 6.90
C LEU A 106 -5.85 6.23 6.47
N ILE A 107 -5.84 6.53 5.18
CA ILE A 107 -6.71 7.52 4.56
C ILE A 107 -7.81 6.77 3.83
N THR A 108 -9.05 7.03 4.20
CA THR A 108 -10.25 6.35 3.68
C THR A 108 -11.38 7.36 3.46
N ASP A 109 -12.45 6.94 2.81
CA ASP A 109 -13.66 7.74 2.68
C ASP A 109 -14.53 7.71 3.95
N THR A 110 -15.60 8.53 3.97
CA THR A 110 -16.52 8.67 5.10
C THR A 110 -17.44 7.46 5.31
N GLY A 111 -17.39 6.45 4.43
CA GLY A 111 -18.20 5.23 4.52
C GLY A 111 -17.72 4.21 5.56
N LEU A 112 -16.53 4.42 6.15
CA LEU A 112 -16.02 3.53 7.19
C LEU A 112 -16.83 3.66 8.48
N ALA A 113 -17.43 2.54 8.92
CA ALA A 113 -18.26 2.53 10.13
C ALA A 113 -17.47 2.94 11.39
N PRO A 114 -18.07 3.68 12.34
CA PRO A 114 -17.37 4.13 13.56
C PRO A 114 -16.74 3.00 14.38
N ALA A 115 -17.42 1.85 14.48
CA ALA A 115 -16.87 0.68 15.18
C ALA A 115 -15.63 0.11 14.49
N SER A 116 -15.63 0.06 13.15
CA SER A 116 -14.48 -0.37 12.36
C SER A 116 -13.29 0.59 12.52
N ARG A 117 -13.58 1.89 12.49
CA ARG A 117 -12.57 2.92 12.76
C ARG A 117 -11.92 2.73 14.12
N ALA A 118 -12.72 2.57 15.18
CA ALA A 118 -12.22 2.37 16.53
C ALA A 118 -11.35 1.09 16.65
N ALA A 119 -11.73 0.01 15.98
CA ALA A 119 -10.95 -1.23 15.97
C ALA A 119 -9.59 -1.06 15.25
N ILE A 120 -9.55 -0.30 14.15
CA ILE A 120 -8.32 0.00 13.42
C ILE A 120 -7.40 0.90 14.26
N GLU A 121 -7.94 1.94 14.91
CA GLU A 121 -7.19 2.83 15.79
C GLU A 121 -6.66 2.07 17.02
N ALA A 122 -7.43 1.13 17.57
CA ALA A 122 -6.98 0.25 18.65
C ALA A 122 -5.84 -0.69 18.24
N ALA A 123 -5.74 -1.04 16.94
CA ALA A 123 -4.61 -1.80 16.39
C ALA A 123 -3.35 -0.95 16.16
N GLY A 124 -3.40 0.37 16.45
CA GLY A 124 -2.25 1.28 16.36
C GLY A 124 -2.16 2.12 15.08
N THR A 125 -3.15 2.06 14.20
CA THR A 125 -3.18 2.82 12.94
C THR A 125 -4.03 4.10 13.09
N GLU A 126 -3.45 5.28 12.84
CA GLU A 126 -4.23 6.51 12.73
C GLU A 126 -5.23 6.41 11.57
N VAL A 127 -6.46 6.89 11.72
CA VAL A 127 -7.48 6.89 10.66
C VAL A 127 -7.91 8.32 10.32
N ARG A 128 -7.81 8.66 9.03
CA ARG A 128 -8.31 9.92 8.48
C ARG A 128 -9.36 9.65 7.39
N SER A 129 -10.54 10.20 7.58
CA SER A 129 -11.60 10.18 6.57
C SER A 129 -11.58 11.46 5.74
N VAL A 130 -11.79 11.34 4.44
CA VAL A 130 -11.84 12.41 3.45
C VAL A 130 -13.07 12.31 2.57
#